data_61a5a5764a0a511c681c4ad0f33c0b3b
#
_entry.id   61a5a5764a0a511c681c4ad0f33c0b3b
#
_cell.length_a   1.000
_cell.length_b   1.000
_cell.length_c   1.000
_cell.angle_alpha   90.00
_cell.angle_beta   90.00
_cell.angle_gamma   90.00
#
_symmetry.space_group_name_H-M   'P 1'
#
loop_
_entity.id
_entity.type
_entity.pdbx_description
1 polymer ?
#
loop_
_entity_poly.entity_id
_entity_poly.type
_entity_poly.pdbx_seq_one_letter_code
_entity_poly.pdbx_strand_id
1 'polypeptide(L)'
;MSKDTLFDLSRPRRIHVVGIGGPGMNAIAQVLCEMGHQVSGSDIRESGVLDRLRALGVSINVGHDASAVQNCDVVTASTAIPVDNIELVAATAQSVPVLSRAQMLSAICALKQSVGVAGTHGKTTTSAMLMHILTTAGLQPSFVIGGDVHGLDVGAGWRNGKHLVVEADESDSTHLALPLFGSILTNVDVDHLDHFATFDNIIESFEQYVKNIVGPKVMCADDAVTAKIAAKQACRTYGMSIVADVRAVNVVLADGSSRFDIELRQSGSTEEHSLVGSVELPLRGEHNVLNATAALTMAMELGVEFGVASHALSSFRGVARRFDLRGVDQGVTFVDDYAHLPNEIIAMLRGARDATDKWDRVVAVFQPNRFNRMSVMSGAYADAFGDADVVVITDIYSSGTTPIPGVTGKLVVDAIKNNHPGKRVEWIAQREDLVSFLASTLTSGDLCISMGCGDVAQLPDEVISLRQSNRANEARKR
;
A
#
# COMPACT_ATOMS: atom_id res chain seq x y z
N MET A 1 11.94 -20.91 10.80
CA MET A 1 12.08 -22.03 9.82
C MET A 1 13.54 -22.11 9.41
N SER A 2 14.16 -23.29 9.41
CA SER A 2 15.54 -23.45 8.95
C SER A 2 15.61 -23.15 7.45
N LYS A 3 16.74 -22.62 6.96
CA LYS A 3 16.98 -22.33 5.55
C LYS A 3 16.86 -23.57 4.63
N ASP A 4 16.73 -24.76 5.20
CA ASP A 4 16.77 -26.04 4.50
C ASP A 4 15.44 -26.49 3.87
N THR A 5 14.39 -25.65 3.90
CA THR A 5 13.03 -26.01 3.44
C THR A 5 12.40 -25.05 2.44
N LEU A 6 13.14 -24.06 1.91
CA LEU A 6 12.59 -23.17 0.87
C LEU A 6 12.54 -23.91 -0.47
N PHE A 7 11.46 -23.71 -1.22
CA PHE A 7 11.34 -24.27 -2.56
C PHE A 7 12.38 -23.64 -3.49
N ASP A 8 13.14 -24.47 -4.23
CA ASP A 8 14.19 -24.01 -5.13
C ASP A 8 13.62 -23.45 -6.44
N LEU A 9 13.70 -22.13 -6.59
CA LEU A 9 13.33 -21.35 -7.79
C LEU A 9 14.54 -20.98 -8.65
N SER A 10 15.74 -21.49 -8.39
CA SER A 10 16.94 -21.18 -9.18
C SER A 10 16.94 -21.79 -10.58
N ARG A 11 16.02 -22.70 -10.86
CA ARG A 11 15.85 -23.38 -12.15
C ARG A 11 14.43 -23.18 -12.66
N PRO A 12 14.22 -23.16 -14.00
CA PRO A 12 12.87 -23.08 -14.57
C PRO A 12 11.95 -24.18 -14.02
N ARG A 13 10.74 -23.77 -13.62
CA ARG A 13 9.71 -24.63 -13.02
C ARG A 13 8.36 -24.40 -13.73
N ARG A 14 7.48 -25.38 -13.66
CA ARG A 14 6.06 -25.25 -14.02
C ARG A 14 5.28 -24.96 -12.75
N ILE A 15 4.73 -23.76 -12.66
CA ILE A 15 4.11 -23.23 -11.45
C ILE A 15 2.66 -22.88 -11.75
N HIS A 16 1.74 -23.38 -10.92
CA HIS A 16 0.34 -23.01 -11.02
C HIS A 16 -0.06 -22.11 -9.83
N VAL A 17 -0.76 -21.00 -10.14
CA VAL A 17 -1.16 -19.98 -9.17
C VAL A 17 -2.67 -19.95 -9.05
N VAL A 18 -3.21 -20.40 -7.92
CA VAL A 18 -4.66 -20.42 -7.64
C VAL A 18 -5.08 -19.11 -7.02
N GLY A 19 -6.10 -18.45 -7.59
CA GLY A 19 -6.49 -17.08 -7.23
C GLY A 19 -5.53 -16.04 -7.78
N ILE A 20 -5.07 -16.24 -9.02
CA ILE A 20 -3.99 -15.46 -9.66
C ILE A 20 -4.34 -13.98 -9.85
N GLY A 21 -5.62 -13.61 -9.92
CA GLY A 21 -6.10 -12.22 -10.04
C GLY A 21 -6.02 -11.42 -8.75
N GLY A 22 -5.80 -12.07 -7.60
CA GLY A 22 -5.66 -11.38 -6.31
C GLY A 22 -4.40 -10.51 -6.27
N PRO A 23 -4.42 -9.33 -5.57
CA PRO A 23 -3.34 -8.34 -5.62
C PRO A 23 -1.94 -8.89 -5.33
N GLY A 24 -1.79 -9.72 -4.30
CA GLY A 24 -0.49 -10.33 -3.97
C GLY A 24 -0.09 -11.49 -4.89
N MET A 25 -1.07 -12.21 -5.44
CA MET A 25 -0.80 -13.39 -6.29
C MET A 25 -0.43 -12.99 -7.71
N ASN A 26 -1.05 -11.92 -8.25
CA ASN A 26 -0.68 -11.43 -9.57
C ASN A 26 0.76 -10.90 -9.62
N ALA A 27 1.20 -10.20 -8.58
CA ALA A 27 2.57 -9.72 -8.44
C ALA A 27 3.58 -10.90 -8.40
N ILE A 28 3.27 -11.96 -7.64
CA ILE A 28 4.06 -13.18 -7.60
C ILE A 28 4.09 -13.85 -8.99
N ALA A 29 2.94 -14.01 -9.65
CA ALA A 29 2.85 -14.62 -10.97
C ALA A 29 3.67 -13.85 -12.02
N GLN A 30 3.62 -12.52 -12.01
CA GLN A 30 4.43 -11.66 -12.87
C GLN A 30 5.92 -11.91 -12.64
N VAL A 31 6.38 -11.84 -11.38
CA VAL A 31 7.79 -12.07 -11.03
C VAL A 31 8.24 -13.45 -11.47
N LEU A 32 7.48 -14.51 -11.20
CA LEU A 32 7.82 -15.87 -11.61
C LEU A 32 7.92 -16.01 -13.14
N CYS A 33 7.02 -15.37 -13.88
CA CYS A 33 7.09 -15.35 -15.35
C CYS A 33 8.35 -14.62 -15.84
N GLU A 34 8.67 -13.46 -15.29
CA GLU A 34 9.88 -12.69 -15.64
C GLU A 34 11.18 -13.39 -15.20
N MET A 35 11.14 -14.28 -14.21
CA MET A 35 12.24 -15.18 -13.85
C MET A 35 12.47 -16.31 -14.88
N GLY A 36 11.54 -16.50 -15.82
CA GLY A 36 11.63 -17.54 -16.84
C GLY A 36 10.98 -18.87 -16.43
N HIS A 37 10.13 -18.87 -15.40
CA HIS A 37 9.29 -20.03 -15.09
C HIS A 37 8.11 -20.14 -16.06
N GLN A 38 7.61 -21.34 -16.27
CA GLN A 38 6.36 -21.59 -16.98
C GLN A 38 5.20 -21.41 -15.99
N VAL A 39 4.49 -20.30 -16.07
CA VAL A 39 3.42 -19.95 -15.14
C VAL A 39 2.06 -20.20 -15.75
N SER A 40 1.18 -20.85 -14.99
CA SER A 40 -0.24 -20.96 -15.24
C SER A 40 -1.02 -20.53 -14.01
N GLY A 41 -2.31 -20.28 -14.15
CA GLY A 41 -3.13 -19.96 -12.99
C GLY A 41 -4.63 -19.98 -13.28
N SER A 42 -5.40 -19.86 -12.20
CA SER A 42 -6.85 -19.82 -12.23
C SER A 42 -7.41 -18.71 -11.36
N ASP A 43 -8.55 -18.15 -11.76
CA ASP A 43 -9.34 -17.23 -10.94
C ASP A 43 -10.84 -17.43 -11.24
N ILE A 44 -11.70 -17.03 -10.31
CA ILE A 44 -13.16 -17.17 -10.47
C ILE A 44 -13.78 -16.09 -11.34
N ARG A 45 -13.06 -14.98 -11.62
CA ARG A 45 -13.57 -13.81 -12.33
C ARG A 45 -12.57 -13.28 -13.34
N GLU A 46 -13.07 -12.82 -14.47
CA GLU A 46 -12.28 -12.02 -15.42
C GLU A 46 -11.95 -10.64 -14.82
N SER A 47 -10.77 -10.13 -15.13
CA SER A 47 -10.33 -8.80 -14.76
C SER A 47 -9.20 -8.30 -15.66
N GLY A 48 -9.00 -7.00 -15.77
CA GLY A 48 -7.88 -6.42 -16.52
C GLY A 48 -6.49 -6.86 -16.02
N VAL A 49 -6.41 -7.33 -14.76
CA VAL A 49 -5.18 -7.93 -14.22
C VAL A 49 -4.86 -9.25 -14.95
N LEU A 50 -5.88 -10.09 -15.21
CA LEU A 50 -5.68 -11.35 -15.94
C LEU A 50 -5.23 -11.10 -17.38
N ASP A 51 -5.74 -10.05 -18.02
CA ASP A 51 -5.33 -9.68 -19.38
C ASP A 51 -3.85 -9.26 -19.43
N ARG A 52 -3.39 -8.49 -18.43
CA ARG A 52 -1.97 -8.14 -18.29
C ARG A 52 -1.08 -9.38 -18.14
N LEU A 53 -1.48 -10.33 -17.30
CA LEU A 53 -0.73 -11.59 -17.10
C LEU A 53 -0.72 -12.47 -18.36
N ARG A 54 -1.84 -12.55 -19.09
CA ARG A 54 -1.90 -13.25 -20.39
C ARG A 54 -0.95 -12.62 -21.41
N ALA A 55 -0.85 -11.29 -21.42
CA ALA A 55 0.09 -10.58 -22.30
C ALA A 55 1.57 -10.88 -21.96
N LEU A 56 1.87 -11.28 -20.72
CA LEU A 56 3.19 -11.75 -20.30
C LEU A 56 3.42 -13.24 -20.62
N GLY A 57 2.47 -13.95 -21.19
CA GLY A 57 2.56 -15.35 -21.53
C GLY A 57 2.08 -16.33 -20.45
N VAL A 58 1.40 -15.84 -19.41
CA VAL A 58 0.78 -16.69 -18.38
C VAL A 58 -0.47 -17.35 -18.94
N SER A 59 -0.60 -18.68 -18.79
CA SER A 59 -1.78 -19.45 -19.18
C SER A 59 -2.84 -19.40 -18.07
N ILE A 60 -4.01 -18.77 -18.32
CA ILE A 60 -4.99 -18.49 -17.27
C ILE A 60 -6.35 -19.09 -17.64
N ASN A 61 -6.90 -19.86 -16.70
CA ASN A 61 -8.26 -20.37 -16.73
C ASN A 61 -9.19 -19.51 -15.84
N VAL A 62 -10.40 -19.25 -16.33
CA VAL A 62 -11.48 -18.71 -15.49
C VAL A 62 -12.33 -19.85 -14.99
N GLY A 63 -12.46 -19.95 -13.67
CA GLY A 63 -12.94 -21.15 -12.98
C GLY A 63 -11.78 -22.06 -12.55
N HIS A 64 -12.10 -23.01 -11.66
CA HIS A 64 -11.14 -23.98 -11.14
C HIS A 64 -11.32 -25.33 -11.80
N ASP A 65 -10.21 -26.00 -12.18
CA ASP A 65 -10.20 -27.31 -12.82
C ASP A 65 -9.05 -28.16 -12.25
N ALA A 66 -9.38 -29.35 -11.75
CA ALA A 66 -8.41 -30.30 -11.21
C ALA A 66 -7.32 -30.71 -12.22
N SER A 67 -7.59 -30.62 -13.53
CA SER A 67 -6.60 -30.90 -14.57
C SER A 67 -5.53 -29.80 -14.71
N ALA A 68 -5.79 -28.59 -14.22
CA ALA A 68 -4.87 -27.45 -14.35
C ALA A 68 -3.53 -27.67 -13.62
N VAL A 69 -3.48 -28.53 -12.62
CA VAL A 69 -2.28 -28.85 -11.85
C VAL A 69 -1.50 -30.05 -12.37
N GLN A 70 -1.94 -30.67 -13.48
CA GLN A 70 -1.23 -31.78 -14.09
C GLN A 70 0.14 -31.33 -14.59
N ASN A 71 1.16 -32.11 -14.22
CA ASN A 71 2.56 -31.84 -14.55
C ASN A 71 3.15 -30.54 -13.97
N CYS A 72 2.53 -29.91 -12.98
CA CYS A 72 3.13 -28.81 -12.24
C CYS A 72 4.22 -29.33 -11.29
N ASP A 73 5.29 -28.53 -11.14
CA ASP A 73 6.34 -28.80 -10.17
C ASP A 73 5.95 -28.27 -8.77
N VAL A 74 5.06 -27.25 -8.73
CA VAL A 74 4.53 -26.63 -7.52
C VAL A 74 3.24 -25.88 -7.81
N VAL A 75 2.36 -25.84 -6.83
CA VAL A 75 1.16 -25.00 -6.81
C VAL A 75 1.31 -23.96 -5.70
N THR A 76 0.85 -22.74 -5.93
CA THR A 76 0.75 -21.70 -4.88
C THR A 76 -0.64 -21.11 -4.87
N ALA A 77 -1.16 -20.77 -3.69
CA ALA A 77 -2.53 -20.30 -3.54
C ALA A 77 -2.61 -19.05 -2.66
N SER A 78 -3.59 -18.20 -2.97
CA SER A 78 -4.02 -17.11 -2.10
C SER A 78 -4.62 -17.67 -0.80
N THR A 79 -4.47 -16.96 0.31
CA THR A 79 -5.11 -17.27 1.59
C THR A 79 -6.65 -17.22 1.51
N ALA A 80 -7.21 -16.57 0.49
CA ALA A 80 -8.66 -16.52 0.25
C ALA A 80 -9.21 -17.80 -0.40
N ILE A 81 -8.36 -18.71 -0.89
CA ILE A 81 -8.79 -19.96 -1.52
C ILE A 81 -9.08 -21.00 -0.44
N PRO A 82 -10.30 -21.59 -0.41
CA PRO A 82 -10.64 -22.63 0.55
C PRO A 82 -9.75 -23.87 0.38
N VAL A 83 -9.49 -24.57 1.48
CA VAL A 83 -8.61 -25.75 1.49
C VAL A 83 -9.18 -26.95 0.71
N ASP A 84 -10.48 -26.98 0.48
CA ASP A 84 -11.22 -27.98 -0.31
C ASP A 84 -11.34 -27.62 -1.80
N ASN A 85 -10.64 -26.56 -2.24
CA ASN A 85 -10.57 -26.20 -3.66
C ASN A 85 -10.06 -27.37 -4.50
N ILE A 86 -10.75 -27.66 -5.62
CA ILE A 86 -10.49 -28.85 -6.46
C ILE A 86 -9.06 -28.93 -7.00
N GLU A 87 -8.42 -27.79 -7.25
CA GLU A 87 -7.02 -27.73 -7.73
C GLU A 87 -6.05 -28.07 -6.59
N LEU A 88 -6.29 -27.55 -5.36
CA LEU A 88 -5.46 -27.87 -4.19
C LEU A 88 -5.59 -29.34 -3.79
N VAL A 89 -6.81 -29.89 -3.83
CA VAL A 89 -7.08 -31.31 -3.58
C VAL A 89 -6.37 -32.18 -4.62
N ALA A 90 -6.46 -31.82 -5.91
CA ALA A 90 -5.82 -32.55 -7.00
C ALA A 90 -4.27 -32.50 -6.91
N ALA A 91 -3.69 -31.34 -6.57
CA ALA A 91 -2.25 -31.18 -6.35
C ALA A 91 -1.76 -32.10 -5.21
N THR A 92 -2.48 -32.10 -4.09
CA THR A 92 -2.19 -32.96 -2.93
C THR A 92 -2.25 -34.43 -3.28
N ALA A 93 -3.30 -34.86 -4.02
CA ALA A 93 -3.47 -36.25 -4.46
C ALA A 93 -2.33 -36.69 -5.41
N GLN A 94 -1.78 -35.78 -6.19
CA GLN A 94 -0.65 -36.04 -7.11
C GLN A 94 0.72 -35.84 -6.46
N SER A 95 0.79 -35.56 -5.15
CA SER A 95 2.01 -35.24 -4.41
C SER A 95 2.76 -34.02 -4.97
N VAL A 96 2.05 -33.10 -5.61
CA VAL A 96 2.61 -31.80 -6.04
C VAL A 96 2.63 -30.88 -4.82
N PRO A 97 3.78 -30.26 -4.47
CA PRO A 97 3.86 -29.34 -3.35
C PRO A 97 2.88 -28.17 -3.50
N VAL A 98 2.17 -27.83 -2.41
CA VAL A 98 1.31 -26.67 -2.34
C VAL A 98 1.92 -25.66 -1.37
N LEU A 99 2.33 -24.52 -1.90
CA LEU A 99 2.92 -23.43 -1.12
C LEU A 99 1.88 -22.34 -0.85
N SER A 100 1.90 -21.81 0.36
CA SER A 100 1.18 -20.55 0.64
C SER A 100 1.82 -19.36 -0.09
N ARG A 101 1.08 -18.23 -0.18
CA ARG A 101 1.62 -16.96 -0.68
C ARG A 101 2.94 -16.58 0.01
N ALA A 102 2.99 -16.68 1.34
CA ALA A 102 4.16 -16.36 2.14
C ALA A 102 5.36 -17.26 1.81
N GLN A 103 5.14 -18.57 1.63
CA GLN A 103 6.20 -19.52 1.28
C GLN A 103 6.76 -19.27 -0.13
N MET A 104 5.90 -18.97 -1.10
CA MET A 104 6.34 -18.64 -2.45
C MET A 104 7.11 -17.31 -2.48
N LEU A 105 6.61 -16.28 -1.80
CA LEU A 105 7.32 -15.01 -1.70
C LEU A 105 8.67 -15.16 -0.97
N SER A 106 8.74 -16.01 0.06
CA SER A 106 9.99 -16.34 0.75
C SER A 106 11.00 -17.01 -0.18
N ALA A 107 10.55 -17.91 -1.04
CA ALA A 107 11.41 -18.57 -2.03
C ALA A 107 11.97 -17.55 -3.05
N ILE A 108 11.16 -16.58 -3.48
CA ILE A 108 11.59 -15.47 -4.35
C ILE A 108 12.61 -14.58 -3.61
N CYS A 109 12.31 -14.17 -2.39
CA CYS A 109 13.18 -13.31 -1.58
C CYS A 109 14.57 -13.93 -1.31
N ALA A 110 14.63 -15.24 -1.17
CA ALA A 110 15.89 -15.96 -0.91
C ALA A 110 16.92 -15.87 -2.06
N LEU A 111 16.49 -15.51 -3.25
CA LEU A 111 17.37 -15.44 -4.43
C LEU A 111 18.14 -14.11 -4.52
N LYS A 112 17.82 -13.13 -3.69
CA LYS A 112 18.43 -11.78 -3.73
C LYS A 112 18.70 -11.23 -2.33
N GLN A 113 19.43 -10.12 -2.28
CA GLN A 113 19.51 -9.30 -1.08
C GLN A 113 18.20 -8.51 -0.93
N SER A 114 17.22 -9.15 -0.32
CA SER A 114 15.86 -8.60 -0.20
C SER A 114 15.78 -7.58 0.91
N VAL A 115 15.21 -6.40 0.60
CA VAL A 115 14.95 -5.32 1.55
C VAL A 115 13.44 -5.25 1.76
N GLY A 116 13.00 -5.56 2.98
CA GLY A 116 11.60 -5.49 3.36
C GLY A 116 11.21 -4.09 3.83
N VAL A 117 10.05 -3.62 3.42
CA VAL A 117 9.43 -2.42 4.00
C VAL A 117 8.22 -2.85 4.80
N ALA A 118 8.30 -2.71 6.11
CA ALA A 118 7.29 -3.11 7.09
C ALA A 118 6.75 -1.89 7.85
N GLY A 119 5.68 -2.12 8.59
CA GLY A 119 4.98 -1.14 9.42
C GLY A 119 3.52 -1.01 9.03
N THR A 120 2.71 -0.39 9.88
CA THR A 120 1.26 -0.31 9.64
C THR A 120 0.95 0.59 8.44
N HIS A 121 1.59 1.77 8.35
CA HIS A 121 1.32 2.78 7.32
C HIS A 121 2.57 3.09 6.49
N GLY A 122 2.37 3.52 5.23
CA GLY A 122 3.42 4.02 4.36
C GLY A 122 4.24 2.96 3.63
N LYS A 123 4.03 1.66 3.85
CA LYS A 123 4.77 0.54 3.23
C LYS A 123 4.92 0.68 1.71
N THR A 124 3.79 0.78 1.02
CA THR A 124 3.72 0.82 -0.44
C THR A 124 4.48 2.00 -1.04
N THR A 125 4.25 3.20 -0.50
CA THR A 125 4.90 4.42 -0.98
C THR A 125 6.40 4.39 -0.71
N THR A 126 6.82 3.96 0.48
CA THR A 126 8.24 3.84 0.85
C THR A 126 8.96 2.79 -0.01
N SER A 127 8.33 1.64 -0.26
CA SER A 127 8.86 0.60 -1.16
C SER A 127 9.04 1.12 -2.58
N ALA A 128 8.03 1.85 -3.09
CA ALA A 128 8.08 2.43 -4.43
C ALA A 128 9.18 3.50 -4.55
N MET A 129 9.33 4.38 -3.54
CA MET A 129 10.41 5.37 -3.49
C MET A 129 11.79 4.69 -3.45
N LEU A 130 11.98 3.68 -2.60
CA LEU A 130 13.25 2.96 -2.52
C LEU A 130 13.58 2.27 -3.86
N MET A 131 12.61 1.57 -4.45
CA MET A 131 12.78 0.94 -5.76
C MET A 131 13.15 1.98 -6.83
N HIS A 132 12.50 3.14 -6.84
CA HIS A 132 12.76 4.22 -7.78
C HIS A 132 14.17 4.81 -7.62
N ILE A 133 14.62 5.04 -6.37
CA ILE A 133 15.98 5.50 -6.07
C ILE A 133 17.02 4.48 -6.57
N LEU A 134 16.85 3.19 -6.24
CA LEU A 134 17.78 2.14 -6.66
C LEU A 134 17.81 1.96 -8.19
N THR A 135 16.66 2.17 -8.86
CA THR A 135 16.57 2.15 -10.33
C THR A 135 17.32 3.30 -10.95
N THR A 136 17.13 4.53 -10.44
CA THR A 136 17.83 5.74 -10.90
C THR A 136 19.33 5.65 -10.66
N ALA A 137 19.75 4.99 -9.58
CA ALA A 137 21.16 4.67 -9.30
C ALA A 137 21.76 3.58 -10.20
N GLY A 138 20.99 3.02 -11.15
CA GLY A 138 21.46 1.97 -12.08
C GLY A 138 21.57 0.58 -11.46
N LEU A 139 21.05 0.36 -10.24
CA LEU A 139 21.18 -0.89 -9.51
C LEU A 139 20.18 -1.97 -9.96
N GLN A 140 19.25 -1.66 -10.85
CA GLN A 140 18.27 -2.58 -11.44
C GLN A 140 17.58 -3.50 -10.42
N PRO A 141 16.93 -2.97 -9.36
CA PRO A 141 16.30 -3.79 -8.34
C PRO A 141 15.11 -4.57 -8.90
N SER A 142 14.92 -5.80 -8.43
CA SER A 142 13.62 -6.46 -8.50
C SER A 142 12.68 -5.87 -7.44
N PHE A 143 11.37 -6.01 -7.61
CA PHE A 143 10.43 -5.45 -6.65
C PHE A 143 9.10 -6.22 -6.62
N VAL A 144 8.48 -6.25 -5.43
CA VAL A 144 7.10 -6.71 -5.18
C VAL A 144 6.46 -5.72 -4.23
N ILE A 145 5.63 -4.83 -4.76
CA ILE A 145 5.04 -3.68 -4.07
C ILE A 145 3.52 -3.81 -4.12
N GLY A 146 2.82 -3.37 -3.09
CA GLY A 146 1.37 -3.51 -2.94
C GLY A 146 0.50 -2.65 -3.86
N GLY A 147 1.08 -1.89 -4.79
CA GLY A 147 0.37 -1.03 -5.73
C GLY A 147 1.17 -0.74 -6.99
N ASP A 148 0.48 -0.37 -8.06
CA ASP A 148 1.12 -0.01 -9.33
C ASP A 148 1.84 1.33 -9.20
N VAL A 149 3.12 1.39 -9.59
CA VAL A 149 3.95 2.60 -9.52
C VAL A 149 3.75 3.42 -10.79
N HIS A 150 3.38 4.69 -10.65
CA HIS A 150 3.12 5.56 -11.79
C HIS A 150 4.35 5.71 -12.70
N GLY A 151 4.11 5.52 -14.00
CA GLY A 151 5.15 5.53 -15.03
C GLY A 151 5.79 4.17 -15.30
N LEU A 152 5.59 3.18 -14.42
CA LEU A 152 5.84 1.76 -14.69
C LEU A 152 4.52 1.01 -14.90
N ASP A 153 3.44 1.47 -14.27
CA ASP A 153 2.08 0.94 -14.29
C ASP A 153 2.00 -0.54 -13.86
N VAL A 154 2.96 -0.95 -13.04
CA VAL A 154 3.06 -2.28 -12.42
C VAL A 154 3.56 -2.19 -10.99
N GLY A 155 3.13 -3.14 -10.15
CA GLY A 155 3.55 -3.27 -8.75
C GLY A 155 4.63 -4.33 -8.52
N ALA A 156 5.09 -5.03 -9.57
CA ALA A 156 6.09 -6.08 -9.43
C ALA A 156 7.00 -6.16 -10.66
N GLY A 157 8.21 -6.67 -10.46
CA GLY A 157 9.15 -6.89 -11.56
C GLY A 157 10.41 -7.61 -11.13
N TRP A 158 10.95 -8.47 -12.01
CA TRP A 158 12.22 -9.15 -11.81
C TRP A 158 13.31 -8.54 -12.71
N ARG A 159 14.42 -8.12 -12.13
CA ARG A 159 15.52 -7.44 -12.82
C ARG A 159 16.86 -8.08 -12.45
N ASN A 160 17.92 -7.69 -13.15
CA ASN A 160 19.24 -8.34 -13.01
C ASN A 160 20.03 -7.88 -11.77
N GLY A 161 19.65 -6.81 -11.10
CA GLY A 161 20.34 -6.32 -9.91
C GLY A 161 20.28 -7.28 -8.73
N LYS A 162 21.19 -7.08 -7.78
CA LYS A 162 21.31 -7.94 -6.60
C LYS A 162 20.20 -7.73 -5.56
N HIS A 163 19.47 -6.59 -5.61
CA HIS A 163 18.46 -6.26 -4.64
C HIS A 163 17.04 -6.62 -5.10
N LEU A 164 16.22 -6.98 -4.13
CA LEU A 164 14.76 -7.06 -4.25
C LEU A 164 14.13 -6.17 -3.19
N VAL A 165 13.30 -5.22 -3.60
CA VAL A 165 12.47 -4.43 -2.68
C VAL A 165 11.12 -5.13 -2.53
N VAL A 166 10.73 -5.45 -1.31
CA VAL A 166 9.48 -6.18 -1.04
C VAL A 166 8.68 -5.52 0.08
N GLU A 167 7.40 -5.37 -0.14
CA GLU A 167 6.47 -4.98 0.94
C GLU A 167 6.28 -6.16 1.89
N ALA A 168 6.64 -5.97 3.17
CA ALA A 168 6.57 -6.99 4.20
C ALA A 168 5.27 -6.83 4.99
N ASP A 169 4.23 -7.53 4.55
CA ASP A 169 2.87 -7.44 5.09
C ASP A 169 2.73 -8.21 6.40
N GLU A 170 2.25 -7.53 7.44
CA GLU A 170 1.97 -8.10 8.76
C GLU A 170 0.61 -8.77 8.85
N SER A 171 -0.33 -8.45 7.98
CA SER A 171 -1.75 -8.84 8.09
C SER A 171 -1.99 -10.35 8.18
N ASP A 172 -1.09 -11.15 7.64
CA ASP A 172 -1.11 -12.61 7.66
C ASP A 172 0.21 -13.21 8.18
N SER A 173 1.01 -12.40 8.89
CA SER A 173 2.34 -12.74 9.38
C SER A 173 3.37 -13.10 8.27
N THR A 174 3.11 -12.76 7.02
CA THR A 174 4.07 -12.97 5.91
C THR A 174 5.43 -12.34 6.22
N HIS A 175 5.47 -11.14 6.82
CA HIS A 175 6.70 -10.43 7.17
C HIS A 175 7.68 -11.28 8.01
N LEU A 176 7.20 -12.16 8.89
CA LEU A 176 8.03 -13.05 9.70
C LEU A 176 8.68 -14.20 8.91
N ALA A 177 8.09 -14.57 7.78
CA ALA A 177 8.55 -15.67 6.95
C ALA A 177 9.64 -15.27 5.95
N LEU A 178 9.79 -13.97 5.63
CA LEU A 178 10.68 -13.50 4.58
C LEU A 178 12.15 -13.54 5.00
N PRO A 179 13.05 -14.17 4.22
CA PRO A 179 14.48 -14.16 4.46
C PRO A 179 15.09 -12.84 3.96
N LEU A 180 15.02 -11.79 4.78
CA LEU A 180 15.41 -10.45 4.41
C LEU A 180 16.88 -10.15 4.75
N PHE A 181 17.55 -9.43 3.86
CA PHE A 181 18.86 -8.85 4.08
C PHE A 181 18.77 -7.54 4.88
N GLY A 182 17.87 -6.65 4.50
CA GLY A 182 17.68 -5.35 5.17
C GLY A 182 16.20 -5.03 5.38
N SER A 183 15.90 -4.02 6.18
CA SER A 183 14.52 -3.62 6.43
C SER A 183 14.36 -2.15 6.77
N ILE A 184 13.23 -1.59 6.31
CA ILE A 184 12.64 -0.33 6.81
C ILE A 184 11.46 -0.69 7.70
N LEU A 185 11.36 -0.11 8.91
CA LEU A 185 10.18 -0.14 9.76
C LEU A 185 9.64 1.29 9.88
N THR A 186 8.47 1.54 9.31
CA THR A 186 7.90 2.89 9.20
C THR A 186 7.23 3.36 10.49
N ASN A 187 6.29 2.57 11.01
CA ASN A 187 5.51 2.86 12.21
C ASN A 187 4.80 1.59 12.68
N VAL A 188 4.29 1.60 13.91
CA VAL A 188 3.47 0.51 14.46
C VAL A 188 2.21 1.10 15.08
N ASP A 189 1.07 0.82 14.49
CA ASP A 189 -0.24 1.29 14.91
C ASP A 189 -1.24 0.12 15.05
N VAL A 190 -2.40 0.40 15.59
CA VAL A 190 -3.46 -0.61 15.78
C VAL A 190 -4.13 -0.94 14.46
N ASP A 191 -3.84 -2.10 13.91
CA ASP A 191 -4.57 -2.74 12.81
C ASP A 191 -4.56 -4.26 12.98
N HIS A 192 -5.35 -4.96 12.16
CA HIS A 192 -5.39 -6.44 12.10
C HIS A 192 -5.59 -7.12 13.47
N LEU A 193 -6.41 -6.52 14.36
CA LEU A 193 -6.75 -7.12 15.66
C LEU A 193 -7.48 -8.45 15.54
N ASP A 194 -8.12 -8.72 14.41
CA ASP A 194 -8.69 -10.02 14.06
C ASP A 194 -7.62 -11.12 13.93
N HIS A 195 -6.39 -10.75 13.56
CA HIS A 195 -5.24 -11.66 13.46
C HIS A 195 -4.40 -11.66 14.75
N PHE A 196 -4.07 -10.49 15.29
CA PHE A 196 -3.14 -10.34 16.42
C PHE A 196 -3.80 -10.39 17.79
N ALA A 197 -5.11 -10.19 17.87
CA ALA A 197 -5.92 -10.12 19.11
C ALA A 197 -5.62 -8.89 19.97
N THR A 198 -4.35 -8.50 20.18
CA THR A 198 -3.94 -7.35 21.00
C THR A 198 -2.87 -6.51 20.34
N PHE A 199 -2.76 -5.25 20.76
CA PHE A 199 -1.70 -4.36 20.28
C PHE A 199 -0.31 -4.83 20.71
N ASP A 200 -0.19 -5.42 21.91
CA ASP A 200 1.09 -5.97 22.38
C ASP A 200 1.59 -7.10 21.47
N ASN A 201 0.70 -7.95 20.97
CA ASN A 201 1.07 -9.00 20.01
C ASN A 201 1.56 -8.42 18.67
N ILE A 202 1.00 -7.28 18.23
CA ILE A 202 1.51 -6.56 17.05
C ILE A 202 2.95 -6.09 17.32
N ILE A 203 3.20 -5.47 18.47
CA ILE A 203 4.54 -4.99 18.86
C ILE A 203 5.53 -6.17 18.91
N GLU A 204 5.18 -7.26 19.57
CA GLU A 204 6.02 -8.46 19.65
C GLU A 204 6.35 -9.04 18.27
N SER A 205 5.39 -9.03 17.37
CA SER A 205 5.58 -9.49 15.98
C SER A 205 6.62 -8.64 15.24
N PHE A 206 6.55 -7.31 15.34
CA PHE A 206 7.54 -6.42 14.73
C PHE A 206 8.91 -6.51 15.45
N GLU A 207 8.98 -6.71 16.76
CA GLU A 207 10.25 -6.98 17.46
C GLU A 207 10.91 -8.27 16.94
N GLN A 208 10.11 -9.33 16.74
CA GLN A 208 10.62 -10.59 16.18
C GLN A 208 11.07 -10.41 14.72
N TYR A 209 10.30 -9.68 13.91
CA TYR A 209 10.66 -9.35 12.54
C TYR A 209 12.03 -8.70 12.45
N VAL A 210 12.25 -7.64 13.22
CA VAL A 210 13.50 -6.88 13.20
C VAL A 210 14.71 -7.72 13.67
N LYS A 211 14.53 -8.64 14.63
CA LYS A 211 15.60 -9.55 15.08
C LYS A 211 16.14 -10.45 13.98
N ASN A 212 15.32 -10.80 13.00
CA ASN A 212 15.69 -11.69 11.91
C ASN A 212 16.51 -11.00 10.81
N ILE A 213 16.60 -9.66 10.81
CA ILE A 213 17.32 -8.88 9.80
C ILE A 213 18.81 -8.87 10.09
N VAL A 214 19.62 -9.27 9.10
CA VAL A 214 21.07 -9.42 9.27
C VAL A 214 21.90 -8.22 8.79
N GLY A 215 21.37 -7.44 7.86
CA GLY A 215 22.00 -6.24 7.28
C GLY A 215 21.38 -4.93 7.80
N PRO A 216 21.31 -3.88 6.98
CA PRO A 216 20.88 -2.57 7.40
C PRO A 216 19.42 -2.57 7.86
N LYS A 217 19.18 -1.89 8.97
CA LYS A 217 17.87 -1.65 9.56
C LYS A 217 17.64 -0.15 9.65
N VAL A 218 16.55 0.33 9.08
CA VAL A 218 16.16 1.74 9.09
C VAL A 218 14.83 1.86 9.81
N MET A 219 14.75 2.66 10.87
CA MET A 219 13.58 2.71 11.76
C MET A 219 13.15 4.13 12.05
N CYS A 220 11.83 4.38 12.07
CA CYS A 220 11.28 5.68 12.40
C CYS A 220 11.53 6.04 13.88
N ALA A 221 12.13 7.21 14.12
CA ALA A 221 12.33 7.75 15.46
C ALA A 221 11.12 8.55 15.97
N ASP A 222 10.23 8.97 15.08
CA ASP A 222 9.07 9.80 15.40
C ASP A 222 7.86 8.96 15.83
N ASP A 223 7.85 7.65 15.53
CA ASP A 223 6.87 6.71 16.04
C ASP A 223 7.32 6.13 17.40
N ALA A 224 6.50 6.27 18.41
CA ALA A 224 6.87 5.93 19.78
C ALA A 224 7.15 4.43 20.00
N VAL A 225 6.49 3.55 19.25
CA VAL A 225 6.68 2.09 19.33
C VAL A 225 7.95 1.71 18.58
N THR A 226 8.09 2.19 17.35
CA THR A 226 9.27 1.93 16.52
C THR A 226 10.53 2.46 17.18
N ALA A 227 10.50 3.65 17.81
CA ALA A 227 11.62 4.20 18.58
C ALA A 227 12.05 3.30 19.74
N LYS A 228 11.09 2.68 20.46
CA LYS A 228 11.39 1.69 21.53
C LYS A 228 12.01 0.40 20.97
N ILE A 229 11.58 -0.05 19.80
CA ILE A 229 12.17 -1.20 19.11
C ILE A 229 13.60 -0.83 18.65
N ALA A 230 13.79 0.34 18.04
CA ALA A 230 15.07 0.84 17.57
C ALA A 230 16.12 0.92 18.68
N ALA A 231 15.74 1.39 19.87
CA ALA A 231 16.63 1.48 21.03
C ALA A 231 17.24 0.14 21.48
N LYS A 232 16.66 -0.99 21.07
CA LYS A 232 17.13 -2.36 21.38
C LYS A 232 17.94 -2.98 20.23
N GLN A 233 18.17 -2.24 19.14
CA GLN A 233 18.75 -2.78 17.89
C GLN A 233 19.92 -1.93 17.40
N ALA A 234 20.88 -2.56 16.72
CA ALA A 234 21.81 -1.82 15.88
C ALA A 234 21.08 -1.43 14.59
N CYS A 235 20.72 -0.17 14.47
CA CYS A 235 19.95 0.36 13.34
C CYS A 235 20.32 1.82 13.07
N ARG A 236 19.92 2.32 11.91
CA ARG A 236 19.90 3.74 11.59
C ARG A 236 18.48 4.27 11.79
N THR A 237 18.32 5.30 12.61
CA THR A 237 17.02 5.94 12.82
C THR A 237 16.82 7.10 11.84
N TYR A 238 15.57 7.31 11.41
CA TYR A 238 15.16 8.44 10.60
C TYR A 238 13.93 9.13 11.19
N GLY A 239 13.73 10.39 10.85
CA GLY A 239 12.56 11.15 11.31
C GLY A 239 12.72 12.65 11.12
N MET A 240 11.85 13.45 11.74
CA MET A 240 11.96 14.90 11.89
C MET A 240 12.47 15.27 13.28
N SER A 241 12.36 14.37 14.24
CA SER A 241 12.83 14.56 15.62
C SER A 241 14.34 14.71 15.70
N ILE A 242 14.82 15.50 16.69
CA ILE A 242 16.24 15.71 16.97
C ILE A 242 16.98 14.41 17.35
N VAL A 243 16.24 13.38 17.79
CA VAL A 243 16.83 12.10 18.15
C VAL A 243 17.08 11.16 16.98
N ALA A 244 16.65 11.51 15.77
CA ALA A 244 16.88 10.71 14.57
C ALA A 244 18.32 10.82 14.08
N ASP A 245 18.90 9.76 13.53
CA ASP A 245 20.24 9.78 12.92
C ASP A 245 20.24 10.46 11.55
N VAL A 246 19.14 10.31 10.80
CA VAL A 246 18.88 10.97 9.53
C VAL A 246 17.61 11.79 9.68
N ARG A 247 17.74 13.10 9.55
CA ARG A 247 16.69 14.02 9.97
C ARG A 247 16.22 14.87 8.79
N ALA A 248 14.89 14.91 8.59
CA ALA A 248 14.27 15.88 7.72
C ALA A 248 13.97 17.17 8.49
N VAL A 249 14.47 18.29 7.99
CA VAL A 249 14.30 19.62 8.59
C VAL A 249 13.86 20.64 7.54
N ASN A 250 13.48 21.83 7.97
CA ASN A 250 13.08 22.93 7.08
C ASN A 250 11.98 22.51 6.09
N VAL A 251 11.01 21.69 6.58
CA VAL A 251 9.95 21.12 5.75
C VAL A 251 9.01 22.23 5.29
N VAL A 252 8.86 22.36 3.98
CA VAL A 252 7.91 23.25 3.31
C VAL A 252 6.95 22.40 2.48
N LEU A 253 5.66 22.51 2.78
CA LEU A 253 4.58 21.82 2.09
C LEU A 253 3.79 22.85 1.27
N ALA A 254 3.91 22.81 -0.04
CA ALA A 254 3.24 23.78 -0.92
C ALA A 254 2.96 23.20 -2.30
N ASP A 255 1.89 23.65 -2.92
CA ASP A 255 1.54 23.40 -4.33
C ASP A 255 1.56 21.91 -4.77
N GLY A 256 1.23 21.02 -3.85
CA GLY A 256 1.18 19.59 -4.16
C GLY A 256 2.53 18.90 -4.06
N SER A 257 3.54 19.57 -3.52
CA SER A 257 4.89 19.06 -3.35
C SER A 257 5.39 19.29 -1.93
N SER A 258 6.50 18.65 -1.59
CA SER A 258 7.23 18.85 -0.35
C SER A 258 8.68 19.18 -0.66
N ARG A 259 9.25 20.12 0.07
CA ARG A 259 10.69 20.43 0.04
C ARG A 259 11.22 20.38 1.46
N PHE A 260 12.37 19.76 1.66
CA PHE A 260 12.99 19.63 2.97
C PHE A 260 14.49 19.42 2.84
N ASP A 261 15.21 19.67 3.92
CA ASP A 261 16.64 19.42 4.01
C ASP A 261 16.90 18.14 4.80
N ILE A 262 17.99 17.44 4.49
CA ILE A 262 18.46 16.27 5.22
C ILE A 262 19.71 16.62 6.01
N GLU A 263 19.65 16.32 7.30
CA GLU A 263 20.76 16.36 8.22
C GLU A 263 21.14 14.95 8.67
N LEU A 264 22.46 14.73 8.83
CA LEU A 264 23.00 13.49 9.42
C LEU A 264 23.59 13.80 10.79
N ARG A 265 23.32 12.90 11.76
CA ARG A 265 23.95 12.95 13.07
C ARG A 265 25.47 12.78 12.95
N GLN A 266 26.20 13.65 13.61
CA GLN A 266 27.66 13.56 13.67
C GLN A 266 28.14 12.41 14.55
N SER A 267 29.18 11.72 14.11
CA SER A 267 29.77 10.61 14.88
C SER A 267 30.22 11.08 16.26
N GLY A 268 29.75 10.42 17.31
CA GLY A 268 30.10 10.74 18.70
C GLY A 268 29.24 11.81 19.37
N SER A 269 28.30 12.43 18.65
CA SER A 269 27.32 13.36 19.21
C SER A 269 25.92 12.73 19.30
N THR A 270 25.16 13.15 20.29
CA THR A 270 23.73 12.80 20.42
C THR A 270 22.80 13.87 19.87
N GLU A 271 23.29 15.08 19.64
CA GLU A 271 22.46 16.24 19.26
C GLU A 271 23.00 17.01 18.06
N GLU A 272 24.30 16.86 17.72
CA GLU A 272 24.88 17.60 16.60
C GLU A 272 24.63 16.90 15.28
N HIS A 273 24.05 17.63 14.34
CA HIS A 273 23.77 17.18 12.98
C HIS A 273 24.50 18.08 11.97
N SER A 274 24.80 17.52 10.81
CA SER A 274 25.34 18.26 9.67
C SER A 274 24.41 18.15 8.47
N LEU A 275 24.17 19.30 7.83
CA LEU A 275 23.40 19.37 6.59
C LEU A 275 24.11 18.60 5.47
N VAL A 276 23.36 17.72 4.78
CA VAL A 276 23.82 16.98 3.62
C VAL A 276 23.33 17.60 2.33
N GLY A 277 22.09 18.06 2.31
CA GLY A 277 21.49 18.72 1.16
C GLY A 277 19.98 18.75 1.23
N SER A 278 19.36 19.27 0.16
CA SER A 278 17.91 19.42 0.04
C SER A 278 17.28 18.33 -0.82
N VAL A 279 16.03 18.01 -0.55
CA VAL A 279 15.17 17.07 -1.29
C VAL A 279 13.95 17.82 -1.77
N GLU A 280 13.59 17.64 -3.04
CA GLU A 280 12.30 18.00 -3.61
C GLU A 280 11.50 16.72 -3.86
N LEU A 281 10.24 16.71 -3.46
CA LEU A 281 9.35 15.56 -3.58
C LEU A 281 8.01 16.04 -4.14
N PRO A 282 7.58 15.58 -5.32
CA PRO A 282 6.31 15.99 -5.92
C PRO A 282 5.12 15.24 -5.30
N LEU A 283 5.13 15.09 -3.99
CA LEU A 283 4.06 14.52 -3.17
C LEU A 283 3.79 15.41 -1.96
N ARG A 284 2.54 15.37 -1.50
CA ARG A 284 2.03 16.17 -0.37
C ARG A 284 2.24 15.48 0.97
N GLY A 285 2.25 16.29 2.03
CA GLY A 285 2.08 15.87 3.41
C GLY A 285 3.35 15.37 4.08
N GLU A 286 3.45 15.66 5.39
CA GLU A 286 4.58 15.25 6.24
C GLU A 286 4.83 13.73 6.22
N HIS A 287 3.76 12.92 6.11
CA HIS A 287 3.90 11.47 6.02
C HIS A 287 4.73 11.03 4.80
N ASN A 288 4.64 11.76 3.66
CA ASN A 288 5.46 11.48 2.50
C ASN A 288 6.90 12.00 2.64
N VAL A 289 7.12 13.06 3.41
CA VAL A 289 8.47 13.47 3.83
C VAL A 289 9.15 12.36 4.64
N LEU A 290 8.43 11.75 5.60
CA LEU A 290 8.94 10.62 6.37
C LEU A 290 9.18 9.38 5.49
N ASN A 291 8.26 9.03 4.60
CA ASN A 291 8.43 7.92 3.66
C ASN A 291 9.67 8.12 2.76
N ALA A 292 9.88 9.35 2.25
CA ALA A 292 11.03 9.70 1.43
C ALA A 292 12.34 9.65 2.23
N THR A 293 12.34 10.15 3.47
CA THR A 293 13.49 10.10 4.36
C THR A 293 13.89 8.66 4.68
N ALA A 294 12.90 7.77 4.91
CA ALA A 294 13.13 6.34 5.12
C ALA A 294 13.78 5.67 3.91
N ALA A 295 13.21 5.88 2.72
CA ALA A 295 13.70 5.31 1.47
C ALA A 295 15.12 5.81 1.13
N LEU A 296 15.36 7.13 1.28
CA LEU A 296 16.66 7.77 1.10
C LEU A 296 17.68 7.18 2.07
N THR A 297 17.33 7.07 3.36
CA THR A 297 18.22 6.50 4.38
C THR A 297 18.62 5.08 4.03
N MET A 298 17.67 4.22 3.67
CA MET A 298 17.99 2.85 3.25
C MET A 298 18.83 2.81 1.98
N ALA A 299 18.55 3.66 1.00
CA ALA A 299 19.34 3.74 -0.23
C ALA A 299 20.81 4.11 0.07
N MET A 300 21.06 5.05 0.99
CA MET A 300 22.40 5.40 1.44
C MET A 300 23.09 4.24 2.17
N GLU A 301 22.38 3.49 3.02
CA GLU A 301 22.89 2.28 3.67
C GLU A 301 23.24 1.16 2.63
N LEU A 302 22.59 1.17 1.47
CA LEU A 302 22.90 0.28 0.34
C LEU A 302 24.00 0.82 -0.58
N GLY A 303 24.59 1.99 -0.27
CA GLY A 303 25.71 2.61 -0.98
C GLY A 303 25.32 3.56 -2.10
N VAL A 304 24.07 4.04 -2.15
CA VAL A 304 23.67 5.10 -3.08
C VAL A 304 24.10 6.47 -2.52
N GLU A 305 24.70 7.30 -3.35
CA GLU A 305 25.07 8.66 -2.95
C GLU A 305 23.82 9.54 -2.76
N PHE A 306 23.85 10.45 -1.77
CA PHE A 306 22.75 11.34 -1.45
C PHE A 306 22.23 12.11 -2.67
N GLY A 307 23.14 12.68 -3.49
CA GLY A 307 22.76 13.46 -4.67
C GLY A 307 21.95 12.65 -5.70
N VAL A 308 22.25 11.36 -5.86
CA VAL A 308 21.51 10.45 -6.74
C VAL A 308 20.14 10.13 -6.13
N ALA A 309 20.10 9.89 -4.81
CA ALA A 309 18.85 9.57 -4.12
C ALA A 309 17.87 10.76 -4.10
N SER A 310 18.36 11.99 -3.81
CA SER A 310 17.53 13.18 -3.82
C SER A 310 17.03 13.53 -5.22
N HIS A 311 17.88 13.38 -6.25
CA HIS A 311 17.47 13.58 -7.64
C HIS A 311 16.37 12.55 -8.05
N ALA A 312 16.50 11.30 -7.66
CA ALA A 312 15.48 10.29 -7.93
C ALA A 312 14.13 10.70 -7.32
N LEU A 313 14.11 11.14 -6.07
CA LEU A 313 12.90 11.57 -5.39
C LEU A 313 12.20 12.75 -6.09
N SER A 314 12.95 13.68 -6.69
CA SER A 314 12.36 14.81 -7.42
C SER A 314 11.58 14.41 -8.69
N SER A 315 11.82 13.23 -9.21
CA SER A 315 11.13 12.67 -10.37
C SER A 315 10.09 11.58 -10.03
N PHE A 316 9.90 11.27 -8.75
CA PHE A 316 8.97 10.23 -8.32
C PHE A 316 7.51 10.66 -8.51
N ARG A 317 6.73 9.86 -9.25
CA ARG A 317 5.36 10.21 -9.64
C ARG A 317 4.27 9.67 -8.71
N GLY A 318 4.65 8.96 -7.64
CA GLY A 318 3.70 8.35 -6.72
C GLY A 318 3.30 6.93 -7.11
N VAL A 319 2.29 6.43 -6.42
CA VAL A 319 1.72 5.09 -6.57
C VAL A 319 0.21 5.24 -6.76
N ALA A 320 -0.37 4.40 -7.60
CA ALA A 320 -1.80 4.35 -7.79
C ALA A 320 -2.54 4.22 -6.45
N ARG A 321 -3.66 4.91 -6.33
CA ARG A 321 -4.47 4.93 -5.11
C ARG A 321 -3.76 5.54 -3.87
N ARG A 322 -2.77 6.43 -4.05
CA ARG A 322 -2.12 7.21 -2.98
C ARG A 322 -2.13 8.68 -3.38
N PHE A 323 -3.16 9.41 -2.98
CA PHE A 323 -3.52 10.73 -3.47
C PHE A 323 -3.51 10.77 -5.01
N ASP A 324 -4.12 9.78 -5.62
CA ASP A 324 -4.08 9.50 -7.06
C ASP A 324 -5.05 10.39 -7.82
N LEU A 325 -4.54 11.33 -8.61
CA LEU A 325 -5.36 12.22 -9.43
C LEU A 325 -6.06 11.43 -10.54
N ARG A 326 -7.39 11.31 -10.44
CA ARG A 326 -8.21 10.59 -11.41
C ARG A 326 -8.72 11.49 -12.55
N GLY A 327 -8.80 12.78 -12.30
CA GLY A 327 -9.21 13.73 -13.32
C GLY A 327 -9.74 15.05 -12.77
N VAL A 328 -10.04 15.95 -13.71
CA VAL A 328 -10.70 17.24 -13.40
C VAL A 328 -11.91 17.37 -14.33
N ASP A 329 -13.10 17.64 -13.77
CA ASP A 329 -14.32 17.90 -14.52
C ASP A 329 -15.02 19.16 -14.04
N GLN A 330 -15.17 20.17 -14.90
CA GLN A 330 -15.78 21.47 -14.58
C GLN A 330 -15.22 22.14 -13.30
N GLY A 331 -13.91 22.11 -13.13
CA GLY A 331 -13.24 22.72 -11.99
C GLY A 331 -13.34 21.89 -10.69
N VAL A 332 -13.93 20.70 -10.73
CA VAL A 332 -13.87 19.71 -9.64
C VAL A 332 -12.66 18.82 -9.86
N THR A 333 -11.80 18.71 -8.87
CA THR A 333 -10.67 17.79 -8.87
C THR A 333 -11.07 16.48 -8.19
N PHE A 334 -10.83 15.34 -8.85
CA PHE A 334 -11.14 14.01 -8.33
C PHE A 334 -9.86 13.24 -7.99
N VAL A 335 -9.81 12.73 -6.76
CA VAL A 335 -8.67 11.97 -6.23
C VAL A 335 -9.16 10.66 -5.64
N ASP A 336 -8.40 9.57 -5.83
CA ASP A 336 -8.60 8.30 -5.13
C ASP A 336 -7.45 8.06 -4.14
N ASP A 337 -7.79 7.58 -2.95
CA ASP A 337 -6.80 7.20 -1.94
C ASP A 337 -7.19 5.89 -1.24
N TYR A 338 -6.20 5.09 -0.94
CA TYR A 338 -6.38 3.80 -0.26
C TYR A 338 -6.62 3.94 1.26
N ALA A 339 -6.52 5.15 1.81
CA ALA A 339 -6.69 5.42 3.23
C ALA A 339 -8.00 4.79 3.76
N HIS A 340 -7.88 3.94 4.75
CA HIS A 340 -9.00 3.21 5.33
C HIS A 340 -8.93 3.08 6.85
N LEU A 341 -7.86 3.56 7.48
CA LEU A 341 -7.68 3.67 8.93
C LEU A 341 -7.77 5.14 9.37
N PRO A 342 -8.19 5.44 10.61
CA PRO A 342 -8.33 6.81 11.09
C PRO A 342 -7.10 7.68 10.87
N ASN A 343 -5.92 7.20 11.25
CA ASN A 343 -4.66 7.95 11.11
C ASN A 343 -4.26 8.18 9.65
N GLU A 344 -4.57 7.25 8.74
CA GLU A 344 -4.36 7.43 7.30
C GLU A 344 -5.27 8.53 6.75
N ILE A 345 -6.55 8.54 7.13
CA ILE A 345 -7.53 9.55 6.71
C ILE A 345 -7.10 10.94 7.20
N ILE A 346 -6.70 11.06 8.47
CA ILE A 346 -6.18 12.31 9.04
C ILE A 346 -4.97 12.80 8.24
N ALA A 347 -3.97 11.96 8.03
CA ALA A 347 -2.74 12.33 7.33
C ALA A 347 -3.02 12.76 5.88
N MET A 348 -3.90 12.05 5.19
CA MET A 348 -4.27 12.32 3.80
C MET A 348 -5.06 13.63 3.68
N LEU A 349 -6.11 13.85 4.52
CA LEU A 349 -6.91 15.07 4.50
C LEU A 349 -6.08 16.29 4.90
N ARG A 350 -5.20 16.16 5.89
CA ARG A 350 -4.24 17.21 6.26
C ARG A 350 -3.33 17.57 5.08
N GLY A 351 -2.74 16.58 4.40
CA GLY A 351 -1.93 16.81 3.21
C GLY A 351 -2.72 17.45 2.06
N ALA A 352 -4.02 17.21 1.96
CA ALA A 352 -4.89 17.91 1.02
C ALA A 352 -5.03 19.40 1.36
N ARG A 353 -5.03 19.76 2.65
CA ARG A 353 -5.09 21.15 3.14
C ARG A 353 -3.78 21.90 3.08
N ASP A 354 -2.63 21.22 3.04
CA ASP A 354 -1.31 21.86 2.89
C ASP A 354 -1.20 22.70 1.60
N ALA A 355 -2.11 22.52 0.66
CA ALA A 355 -2.23 23.30 -0.58
C ALA A 355 -3.44 24.27 -0.52
N THR A 356 -3.56 25.04 0.55
CA THR A 356 -4.75 25.77 0.98
C THR A 356 -5.38 26.73 -0.04
N ASP A 357 -4.62 27.20 -1.01
CA ASP A 357 -5.14 28.18 -1.99
C ASP A 357 -5.78 27.54 -3.23
N LYS A 358 -5.89 26.22 -3.27
CA LYS A 358 -6.24 25.50 -4.49
C LYS A 358 -7.68 25.02 -4.56
N TRP A 359 -8.32 24.71 -3.43
CA TRP A 359 -9.68 24.21 -3.38
C TRP A 359 -10.54 24.97 -2.40
N ASP A 360 -11.76 25.28 -2.82
CA ASP A 360 -12.75 25.98 -1.99
C ASP A 360 -13.33 25.04 -0.93
N ARG A 361 -13.52 23.74 -1.29
CA ARG A 361 -14.04 22.69 -0.40
C ARG A 361 -13.31 21.37 -0.62
N VAL A 362 -13.10 20.65 0.49
CA VAL A 362 -12.69 19.23 0.49
C VAL A 362 -13.89 18.36 0.82
N VAL A 363 -14.33 17.57 -0.12
CA VAL A 363 -15.41 16.59 -0.01
C VAL A 363 -14.80 15.21 0.15
N ALA A 364 -14.85 14.67 1.36
CA ALA A 364 -14.30 13.37 1.71
C ALA A 364 -15.38 12.29 1.55
N VAL A 365 -15.18 11.35 0.64
CA VAL A 365 -16.06 10.19 0.45
C VAL A 365 -15.36 8.96 1.00
N PHE A 366 -15.94 8.32 2.00
CA PHE A 366 -15.29 7.18 2.66
C PHE A 366 -16.13 5.91 2.59
N GLN A 367 -15.48 4.83 2.15
CA GLN A 367 -16.02 3.48 2.19
C GLN A 367 -15.36 2.69 3.33
N PRO A 368 -16.06 2.50 4.46
CA PRO A 368 -15.56 1.61 5.52
C PRO A 368 -15.34 0.20 4.99
N ASN A 369 -14.45 -0.57 5.60
CA ASN A 369 -14.19 -1.93 5.17
C ASN A 369 -14.17 -2.93 6.34
N ARG A 370 -14.54 -4.17 6.04
CA ARG A 370 -14.65 -5.31 6.97
C ARG A 370 -15.67 -5.10 8.08
N PHE A 371 -16.69 -5.94 8.14
CA PHE A 371 -17.75 -5.85 9.16
C PHE A 371 -17.21 -6.06 10.58
N ASN A 372 -16.28 -6.99 10.78
CA ASN A 372 -15.62 -7.23 12.06
C ASN A 372 -14.82 -5.99 12.55
N ARG A 373 -14.10 -5.29 11.67
CA ARG A 373 -13.41 -4.04 12.02
C ARG A 373 -14.41 -2.96 12.45
N MET A 374 -15.46 -2.75 11.66
CA MET A 374 -16.44 -1.71 11.95
C MET A 374 -17.24 -1.97 13.21
N SER A 375 -17.47 -3.23 13.58
CA SER A 375 -18.16 -3.57 14.82
C SER A 375 -17.42 -3.14 16.10
N VAL A 376 -16.07 -3.04 16.03
CA VAL A 376 -15.23 -2.70 17.20
C VAL A 376 -14.54 -1.34 17.11
N MET A 377 -14.25 -0.83 15.89
CA MET A 377 -13.44 0.37 15.68
C MET A 377 -14.22 1.56 15.12
N SER A 378 -15.52 1.46 14.81
CA SER A 378 -16.28 2.56 14.20
C SER A 378 -16.17 3.87 14.98
N GLY A 379 -16.10 3.82 16.31
CA GLY A 379 -15.90 5.00 17.17
C GLY A 379 -14.56 5.73 16.97
N ALA A 380 -13.51 5.02 16.56
CA ALA A 380 -12.20 5.61 16.33
C ALA A 380 -12.15 6.58 15.14
N TYR A 381 -13.16 6.52 14.25
CA TYR A 381 -13.26 7.42 13.09
C TYR A 381 -13.90 8.78 13.42
N ALA A 382 -14.34 8.99 14.66
CA ALA A 382 -15.05 10.20 15.06
C ALA A 382 -14.31 11.50 14.70
N ASP A 383 -13.00 11.53 14.90
CA ASP A 383 -12.14 12.70 14.69
C ASP A 383 -11.36 12.65 13.35
N ALA A 384 -11.51 11.57 12.56
CA ALA A 384 -10.68 11.35 11.40
C ALA A 384 -10.90 12.33 10.23
N PHE A 385 -12.05 13.00 10.19
CA PHE A 385 -12.47 13.87 9.09
C PHE A 385 -12.40 15.36 9.41
N GLY A 386 -11.56 15.76 10.37
CA GLY A 386 -11.44 17.15 10.83
C GLY A 386 -11.22 18.15 9.69
N ASP A 387 -10.34 17.82 8.76
CA ASP A 387 -9.92 18.66 7.63
C ASP A 387 -10.84 18.59 6.39
N ALA A 388 -11.91 17.81 6.39
CA ALA A 388 -12.93 17.81 5.34
C ALA A 388 -14.05 18.83 5.63
N ASP A 389 -14.58 19.51 4.60
CA ASP A 389 -15.77 20.38 4.72
C ASP A 389 -17.07 19.59 4.69
N VAL A 390 -17.10 18.55 3.86
CA VAL A 390 -18.23 17.63 3.68
C VAL A 390 -17.72 16.21 3.77
N VAL A 391 -18.40 15.38 4.55
CA VAL A 391 -18.10 13.96 4.68
C VAL A 391 -19.27 13.16 4.12
N VAL A 392 -18.99 12.22 3.24
CA VAL A 392 -19.98 11.29 2.70
C VAL A 392 -19.52 9.87 3.01
N ILE A 393 -20.31 9.15 3.80
CA ILE A 393 -20.02 7.76 4.16
C ILE A 393 -20.92 6.85 3.34
N THR A 394 -20.34 5.86 2.67
CA THR A 394 -21.12 4.80 2.00
C THR A 394 -21.17 3.53 2.84
N ASP A 395 -21.69 2.45 2.30
CA ASP A 395 -21.79 1.22 3.08
C ASP A 395 -20.47 0.41 3.07
N ILE A 396 -20.42 -0.61 3.93
CA ILE A 396 -19.19 -1.36 4.22
C ILE A 396 -18.80 -2.26 3.04
N TYR A 397 -17.57 -2.11 2.57
CA TYR A 397 -16.93 -3.09 1.68
C TYR A 397 -16.52 -4.32 2.50
N SER A 398 -17.05 -5.49 2.16
CA SER A 398 -16.91 -6.70 2.99
C SER A 398 -15.45 -7.19 3.15
N SER A 399 -14.61 -7.03 2.12
CA SER A 399 -13.22 -7.56 2.11
C SER A 399 -13.14 -9.02 2.58
N GLY A 400 -14.12 -9.85 2.20
CA GLY A 400 -14.20 -11.26 2.58
C GLY A 400 -14.79 -11.54 3.97
N THR A 401 -15.21 -10.51 4.72
CA THR A 401 -15.89 -10.70 6.02
C THR A 401 -17.40 -10.82 5.86
N THR A 402 -18.03 -11.62 6.72
CA THR A 402 -19.48 -11.83 6.72
C THR A 402 -20.21 -10.62 7.30
N PRO A 403 -21.34 -10.18 6.70
CA PRO A 403 -22.16 -9.13 7.27
C PRO A 403 -22.62 -9.44 8.70
N ILE A 404 -22.57 -8.43 9.57
CA ILE A 404 -23.00 -8.51 10.96
C ILE A 404 -24.28 -7.68 11.11
N PRO A 405 -25.39 -8.20 11.65
CA PRO A 405 -26.61 -7.44 11.84
C PRO A 405 -26.39 -6.14 12.63
N GLY A 406 -26.87 -5.01 12.09
CA GLY A 406 -26.72 -3.69 12.71
C GLY A 406 -25.37 -3.00 12.46
N VAL A 407 -24.40 -3.66 11.82
CA VAL A 407 -23.11 -3.09 11.46
C VAL A 407 -23.16 -2.59 10.01
N THR A 408 -23.19 -1.26 9.85
CA THR A 408 -23.24 -0.57 8.55
C THR A 408 -22.32 0.65 8.58
N GLY A 409 -22.13 1.31 7.44
CA GLY A 409 -21.40 2.59 7.37
C GLY A 409 -21.95 3.69 8.25
N LYS A 410 -23.24 3.56 8.65
CA LYS A 410 -23.91 4.50 9.55
C LYS A 410 -23.24 4.60 10.93
N LEU A 411 -22.55 3.56 11.40
CA LEU A 411 -21.81 3.63 12.67
C LEU A 411 -20.72 4.71 12.66
N VAL A 412 -20.05 4.89 11.53
CA VAL A 412 -19.05 5.96 11.36
C VAL A 412 -19.74 7.33 11.34
N VAL A 413 -20.87 7.45 10.65
CA VAL A 413 -21.68 8.69 10.63
C VAL A 413 -22.09 9.09 12.04
N ASP A 414 -22.62 8.15 12.82
CA ASP A 414 -23.07 8.39 14.18
C ASP A 414 -21.89 8.78 15.10
N ALA A 415 -20.72 8.14 14.94
CA ALA A 415 -19.51 8.49 15.69
C ALA A 415 -19.08 9.95 15.40
N ILE A 416 -19.04 10.35 14.12
CA ILE A 416 -18.66 11.72 13.73
C ILE A 416 -19.68 12.71 14.27
N LYS A 417 -21.00 12.50 14.10
CA LYS A 417 -22.05 13.42 14.54
C LYS A 417 -22.11 13.58 16.05
N ASN A 418 -21.80 12.53 16.80
CA ASN A 418 -21.76 12.58 18.27
C ASN A 418 -20.60 13.45 18.77
N ASN A 419 -19.42 13.37 18.14
CA ASN A 419 -18.25 14.17 18.53
C ASN A 419 -18.27 15.58 17.91
N HIS A 420 -18.80 15.72 16.70
CA HIS A 420 -18.82 16.95 15.90
C HIS A 420 -20.23 17.24 15.36
N PRO A 421 -21.20 17.69 16.22
CA PRO A 421 -22.60 17.90 15.80
C PRO A 421 -22.79 18.91 14.67
N GLY A 422 -21.83 19.83 14.49
CA GLY A 422 -21.85 20.83 13.41
C GLY A 422 -21.24 20.35 12.08
N LYS A 423 -20.63 19.16 12.04
CA LYS A 423 -20.01 18.63 10.82
C LYS A 423 -21.08 18.18 9.83
N ARG A 424 -20.92 18.59 8.57
CA ARG A 424 -21.79 18.10 7.48
C ARG A 424 -21.39 16.67 7.12
N VAL A 425 -22.22 15.71 7.52
CA VAL A 425 -22.00 14.29 7.27
C VAL A 425 -23.27 13.67 6.69
N GLU A 426 -23.12 13.04 5.52
CA GLU A 426 -24.17 12.32 4.81
C GLU A 426 -23.90 10.81 4.87
N TRP A 427 -24.95 10.00 4.91
CA TRP A 427 -24.86 8.55 4.72
C TRP A 427 -25.61 8.15 3.47
N ILE A 428 -24.90 7.61 2.49
CA ILE A 428 -25.46 7.18 1.21
C ILE A 428 -24.96 5.76 0.92
N ALA A 429 -25.77 4.77 1.30
CA ALA A 429 -25.38 3.36 1.26
C ALA A 429 -25.25 2.82 -0.15
N GLN A 430 -26.18 3.20 -1.05
CA GLN A 430 -26.23 2.63 -2.40
C GLN A 430 -25.30 3.38 -3.36
N ARG A 431 -24.56 2.61 -4.18
CA ARG A 431 -23.58 3.16 -5.10
C ARG A 431 -24.19 4.13 -6.13
N GLU A 432 -25.32 3.80 -6.70
CA GLU A 432 -26.01 4.62 -7.69
C GLU A 432 -26.48 5.96 -7.13
N ASP A 433 -27.01 5.94 -5.88
CA ASP A 433 -27.41 7.14 -5.17
C ASP A 433 -26.20 8.03 -4.83
N LEU A 434 -25.07 7.41 -4.43
CA LEU A 434 -23.82 8.11 -4.12
C LEU A 434 -23.27 8.82 -5.37
N VAL A 435 -23.19 8.13 -6.52
CA VAL A 435 -22.75 8.71 -7.80
C VAL A 435 -23.65 9.88 -8.20
N SER A 436 -24.98 9.71 -8.09
CA SER A 436 -25.98 10.73 -8.43
C SER A 436 -25.88 11.95 -7.52
N PHE A 437 -25.73 11.73 -6.22
CA PHE A 437 -25.54 12.78 -5.22
C PHE A 437 -24.28 13.61 -5.51
N LEU A 438 -23.15 12.96 -5.69
CA LEU A 438 -21.88 13.66 -5.99
C LEU A 438 -21.95 14.40 -7.33
N ALA A 439 -22.49 13.77 -8.37
CA ALA A 439 -22.64 14.41 -9.67
C ALA A 439 -23.45 15.70 -9.65
N SER A 440 -24.46 15.78 -8.75
CA SER A 440 -25.35 16.94 -8.62
C SER A 440 -24.89 18.00 -7.62
N THR A 441 -24.06 17.63 -6.63
CA THR A 441 -23.71 18.52 -5.49
C THR A 441 -22.30 19.11 -5.58
N LEU A 442 -21.40 18.47 -6.36
CA LEU A 442 -20.04 18.97 -6.54
C LEU A 442 -20.02 20.17 -7.48
N THR A 443 -19.28 21.21 -7.07
CA THR A 443 -19.14 22.49 -7.78
C THR A 443 -17.70 22.80 -8.13
N SER A 444 -17.46 23.72 -9.04
CA SER A 444 -16.11 24.21 -9.34
C SER A 444 -15.40 24.67 -8.05
N GLY A 445 -14.12 24.36 -7.92
CA GLY A 445 -13.32 24.61 -6.72
C GLY A 445 -13.32 23.46 -5.71
N ASP A 446 -14.17 22.44 -5.90
CA ASP A 446 -14.19 21.28 -4.98
C ASP A 446 -13.01 20.31 -5.26
N LEU A 447 -12.45 19.77 -4.19
CA LEU A 447 -11.67 18.55 -4.20
C LEU A 447 -12.53 17.40 -3.69
N CYS A 448 -12.84 16.43 -4.54
CA CYS A 448 -13.55 15.21 -4.16
C CYS A 448 -12.55 14.06 -4.00
N ILE A 449 -12.41 13.54 -2.79
CA ILE A 449 -11.49 12.46 -2.47
C ILE A 449 -12.29 11.21 -2.11
N SER A 450 -12.16 10.14 -2.90
CA SER A 450 -12.64 8.81 -2.56
C SER A 450 -11.61 8.06 -1.73
N MET A 451 -12.02 7.53 -0.57
CA MET A 451 -11.14 6.85 0.38
C MET A 451 -11.66 5.47 0.72
N GLY A 452 -10.77 4.49 0.72
CA GLY A 452 -11.06 3.11 1.10
C GLY A 452 -10.33 2.08 0.26
N CYS A 453 -10.25 0.85 0.76
CA CYS A 453 -9.53 -0.24 0.08
C CYS A 453 -10.40 -1.00 -0.95
N GLY A 454 -11.70 -0.68 -1.03
CA GLY A 454 -12.66 -1.38 -1.88
C GLY A 454 -12.87 -0.76 -3.26
N ASP A 455 -14.06 -1.00 -3.79
CA ASP A 455 -14.49 -0.56 -5.12
C ASP A 455 -14.79 0.95 -5.21
N VAL A 456 -14.71 1.67 -4.09
CA VAL A 456 -14.76 3.13 -4.06
C VAL A 456 -13.70 3.77 -4.99
N ALA A 457 -12.64 3.05 -5.30
CA ALA A 457 -11.62 3.46 -6.28
C ALA A 457 -12.19 3.78 -7.67
N GLN A 458 -13.34 3.23 -8.04
CA GLN A 458 -13.99 3.47 -9.32
C GLN A 458 -14.89 4.72 -9.30
N LEU A 459 -15.22 5.22 -8.09
CA LEU A 459 -16.18 6.32 -7.90
C LEU A 459 -15.84 7.60 -8.67
N PRO A 460 -14.58 8.07 -8.72
CA PRO A 460 -14.21 9.24 -9.50
C PRO A 460 -14.63 9.13 -10.97
N ASP A 461 -14.31 8.00 -11.60
CA ASP A 461 -14.57 7.78 -13.03
C ASP A 461 -16.09 7.70 -13.32
N GLU A 462 -16.85 7.05 -12.42
CA GLU A 462 -18.31 6.96 -12.53
C GLU A 462 -18.98 8.33 -12.40
N VAL A 463 -18.55 9.15 -11.42
CA VAL A 463 -19.09 10.50 -11.22
C VAL A 463 -18.76 11.40 -12.41
N ILE A 464 -17.51 11.38 -12.90
CA ILE A 464 -17.09 12.14 -14.07
C ILE A 464 -17.93 11.74 -15.29
N SER A 465 -18.10 10.44 -15.53
CA SER A 465 -18.88 9.92 -16.64
C SER A 465 -20.35 10.35 -16.61
N LEU A 466 -20.98 10.31 -15.42
CA LEU A 466 -22.37 10.76 -15.26
C LEU A 466 -22.51 12.27 -15.50
N ARG A 467 -21.59 13.10 -14.96
CA ARG A 467 -21.58 14.56 -15.18
C ARG A 467 -21.44 14.89 -16.67
N GLN A 468 -20.58 14.19 -17.39
CA GLN A 468 -20.40 14.36 -18.85
C GLN A 468 -21.66 13.97 -19.62
N SER A 469 -22.30 12.85 -19.26
CA SER A 469 -23.54 12.37 -19.88
C SER A 469 -24.71 13.34 -19.69
N ASN A 470 -24.85 13.89 -18.48
CA ASN A 470 -25.89 14.87 -18.15
C ASN A 470 -25.76 16.13 -19.03
N ARG A 471 -24.54 16.66 -19.20
CA ARG A 471 -24.29 17.81 -20.09
C ARG A 471 -24.61 17.52 -21.56
N ALA A 472 -24.21 16.34 -22.05
CA ALA A 472 -24.52 15.95 -23.42
C ALA A 472 -26.05 15.87 -23.68
N ASN A 473 -26.82 15.40 -22.70
CA ASN A 473 -28.28 15.33 -22.74
C ASN A 473 -28.93 16.72 -22.69
N GLU A 474 -28.40 17.64 -21.87
CA GLU A 474 -28.89 19.04 -21.81
C GLU A 474 -28.59 19.78 -23.12
N ALA A 475 -27.41 19.59 -23.72
CA ALA A 475 -27.05 20.20 -24.98
C ALA A 475 -27.92 19.70 -26.16
N ARG A 476 -28.40 18.45 -26.11
CA ARG A 476 -29.31 17.88 -27.11
C ARG A 476 -30.75 18.38 -26.98
N LYS A 477 -31.13 18.89 -25.81
CA LYS A 477 -32.48 19.41 -25.52
C LYS A 477 -32.63 20.91 -25.87
N ARG A 478 -31.51 21.59 -26.05
CA ARG A 478 -31.43 22.99 -26.54
C ARG A 478 -31.28 23.05 -28.04
#